data_efa8638bfdd4dec58edb669482fbea6b
#
_entry.id   efa8638bfdd4dec58edb669482fbea6b
#
_cell.length_a   1.000
_cell.length_b   1.000
_cell.length_c   1.000
_cell.angle_alpha   90.00
_cell.angle_beta   90.00
_cell.angle_gamma   90.00
#
_symmetry.space_group_name_H-M   'P 1'
#
loop_
_entity.id
_entity.type
_entity.pdbx_description
1 polymer ?
#
loop_
_entity_poly.entity_id
_entity_poly.type
_entity_poly.pdbx_seq_one_letter_code
_entity_poly.pdbx_strand_id
1 'polypeptide(L)'
;MPKYFGTDGIRGKSYEFLDENLARAIGRSLHVLKKSDVIVARDTRESGQMLSQALIEGALEAGFDTIDIGVMPTPALCHISRTREAIGVMITASHNPYQDNGIKIFVSGRKLTLKEEMAIENNIDAVSLVSEMFFGKKKSLEDDPMDIYLNLFRKMIVRVPLSIGLDLANGATCKTAPVVFPRFSDRIFYIGNNPDGRNINDNVGSTHPESLSRTVEKNKLDIGFAFDGDGDRVIMVGNDGLIYDGDMMIYIFACYLKERSLLKKNTVVLTKMSNLGIIKALESKDINVVLTDIGDKYVMEEMDKEGYILGGENSGHIINRLLLDTGDGVLNATFMLKILHDTETTVSNLTKDVVLYPDKLKNLRNIDPQLTKDPDIVRFIEKRKEELGTDGRILVRPSGTEPVIRIAVSAKTMDEVDEIIESITNVFMNKTAS
;
A
#
# COMPACT_ATOMS: atom_id res chain seq x y z
N MET A 1 22.62 -4.74 6.80
CA MET A 1 21.23 -4.24 6.60
C MET A 1 21.33 -2.75 6.38
N PRO A 2 20.46 -2.16 5.57
CA PRO A 2 20.38 -0.72 5.42
C PRO A 2 20.21 -0.03 6.79
N LYS A 3 20.84 1.14 6.96
CA LYS A 3 20.81 1.91 8.21
C LYS A 3 19.55 2.77 8.30
N TYR A 4 19.10 3.30 7.16
CA TYR A 4 18.00 4.26 7.05
C TYR A 4 16.78 3.65 6.33
N PHE A 5 16.98 2.93 5.22
CA PHE A 5 15.89 2.35 4.43
C PHE A 5 15.25 1.16 5.12
N GLY A 6 13.93 1.23 5.28
CA GLY A 6 13.07 0.10 5.60
C GLY A 6 12.50 -0.57 4.33
N THR A 7 11.40 -1.32 4.46
CA THR A 7 10.74 -2.00 3.34
C THR A 7 10.05 -1.04 2.35
N ASP A 8 9.71 0.18 2.79
CA ASP A 8 8.98 1.17 1.99
C ASP A 8 9.49 2.58 2.29
N GLY A 9 10.75 2.84 1.95
CA GLY A 9 11.43 4.12 2.18
C GLY A 9 12.02 4.27 3.59
N ILE A 10 12.38 5.51 3.91
CA ILE A 10 12.94 5.90 5.21
C ILE A 10 11.78 6.39 6.07
N ARG A 11 11.53 5.77 7.22
CA ARG A 11 10.41 6.12 8.12
C ARG A 11 10.86 6.26 9.56
N GLY A 12 10.24 7.17 10.30
CA GLY A 12 10.47 7.33 11.72
C GLY A 12 9.64 8.46 12.33
N LYS A 13 9.81 8.65 13.63
CA LYS A 13 9.16 9.76 14.33
C LYS A 13 9.68 11.09 13.83
N SER A 14 8.73 11.96 13.49
CA SER A 14 9.00 13.35 13.09
C SER A 14 9.66 14.11 14.23
N TYR A 15 10.61 14.99 13.89
CA TYR A 15 11.37 15.83 14.82
C TYR A 15 12.36 15.08 15.75
N GLU A 16 12.33 13.73 15.78
CA GLU A 16 13.26 12.91 16.53
C GLU A 16 14.27 12.23 15.60
N PHE A 17 13.82 11.23 14.85
CA PHE A 17 14.64 10.52 13.86
C PHE A 17 14.62 11.20 12.50
N LEU A 18 13.43 11.58 12.04
CA LEU A 18 13.22 12.24 10.75
C LEU A 18 13.08 13.75 10.98
N ASP A 19 14.20 14.45 10.89
CA ASP A 19 14.33 15.89 11.06
C ASP A 19 14.74 16.62 9.76
N GLU A 20 14.86 17.93 9.84
CA GLU A 20 15.30 18.78 8.72
C GLU A 20 16.69 18.39 8.20
N ASN A 21 17.62 18.04 9.09
CA ASN A 21 18.99 17.73 8.73
C ASN A 21 19.05 16.43 7.92
N LEU A 22 18.32 15.39 8.38
CA LEU A 22 18.25 14.12 7.65
C LEU A 22 17.54 14.31 6.29
N ALA A 23 16.42 15.04 6.25
CA ALA A 23 15.70 15.31 5.01
C ALA A 23 16.60 16.08 3.99
N ARG A 24 17.36 17.08 4.45
CA ARG A 24 18.32 17.81 3.61
C ARG A 24 19.47 16.92 3.13
N ALA A 25 20.02 16.06 4.01
CA ALA A 25 21.06 15.11 3.64
C ALA A 25 20.56 14.09 2.59
N ILE A 26 19.33 13.61 2.72
CA ILE A 26 18.68 12.76 1.71
C ILE A 26 18.57 13.52 0.38
N GLY A 27 18.07 14.77 0.39
CA GLY A 27 17.99 15.60 -0.81
C GLY A 27 19.32 15.73 -1.54
N ARG A 28 20.41 15.99 -0.80
CA ARG A 28 21.77 16.04 -1.37
C ARG A 28 22.20 14.70 -1.96
N SER A 29 21.86 13.59 -1.32
CA SER A 29 22.30 12.25 -1.73
C SER A 29 21.63 11.75 -3.03
N LEU A 30 20.56 12.41 -3.51
CA LEU A 30 19.87 12.04 -4.74
C LEU A 30 20.75 12.10 -6.00
N HIS A 31 21.89 12.82 -5.97
CA HIS A 31 22.80 12.95 -7.11
C HIS A 31 23.31 11.59 -7.65
N VAL A 32 23.32 10.55 -6.82
CA VAL A 32 23.71 9.20 -7.24
C VAL A 32 22.75 8.59 -8.27
N LEU A 33 21.52 9.08 -8.37
CA LEU A 33 20.47 8.59 -9.27
C LEU A 33 20.57 9.12 -10.69
N LYS A 34 21.46 10.10 -10.94
CA LYS A 34 21.82 10.65 -12.29
C LYS A 34 20.59 11.11 -13.10
N LYS A 35 19.68 11.83 -12.47
CA LYS A 35 18.53 12.51 -13.10
C LYS A 35 18.68 14.01 -12.94
N SER A 36 17.91 14.82 -13.67
CA SER A 36 18.03 16.28 -13.66
C SER A 36 17.05 16.95 -12.71
N ASP A 37 15.85 16.43 -12.59
CA ASP A 37 14.76 17.06 -11.85
C ASP A 37 14.32 16.21 -10.67
N VAL A 38 13.90 16.87 -9.58
CA VAL A 38 13.31 16.26 -8.39
C VAL A 38 11.92 16.84 -8.19
N ILE A 39 10.90 15.98 -8.24
CA ILE A 39 9.49 16.34 -7.97
C ILE A 39 9.14 15.87 -6.57
N VAL A 40 8.65 16.78 -5.74
CA VAL A 40 8.33 16.50 -4.33
C VAL A 40 6.82 16.64 -4.10
N ALA A 41 6.24 15.65 -3.44
CA ALA A 41 4.87 15.68 -2.94
C ALA A 41 4.85 15.30 -1.46
N ARG A 42 3.73 15.55 -0.80
CA ARG A 42 3.51 15.18 0.60
C ARG A 42 2.06 14.81 0.86
N ASP A 43 1.84 14.08 1.94
CA ASP A 43 0.52 13.95 2.54
C ASP A 43 0.18 15.17 3.42
N THR A 44 -0.82 15.04 4.27
CA THR A 44 -1.37 16.15 5.06
C THR A 44 -0.73 16.32 6.45
N ARG A 45 0.27 15.53 6.82
CA ARG A 45 0.95 15.59 8.14
C ARG A 45 1.55 16.96 8.39
N GLU A 46 1.49 17.45 9.63
CA GLU A 46 2.03 18.76 10.01
C GLU A 46 3.55 18.89 9.74
N SER A 47 4.31 17.80 9.94
CA SER A 47 5.75 17.77 9.66
C SER A 47 6.10 17.72 8.16
N GLY A 48 5.11 17.46 7.29
CA GLY A 48 5.33 17.25 5.86
C GLY A 48 5.91 18.47 5.15
N GLN A 49 5.45 19.67 5.49
CA GLN A 49 5.96 20.92 4.86
C GLN A 49 7.43 21.19 5.21
N MET A 50 7.79 21.03 6.47
CA MET A 50 9.17 21.22 6.95
C MET A 50 10.11 20.22 6.26
N LEU A 51 9.75 18.92 6.25
CA LEU A 51 10.56 17.86 5.63
C LEU A 51 10.70 18.05 4.12
N SER A 52 9.61 18.42 3.41
CA SER A 52 9.66 18.66 1.97
C SER A 52 10.56 19.84 1.64
N GLN A 53 10.49 20.94 2.42
CA GLN A 53 11.32 22.11 2.20
C GLN A 53 12.81 21.80 2.42
N ALA A 54 13.16 21.13 3.51
CA ALA A 54 14.53 20.73 3.80
C ALA A 54 15.11 19.80 2.73
N LEU A 55 14.32 18.83 2.26
CA LEU A 55 14.73 17.93 1.17
C LEU A 55 14.94 18.70 -0.14
N ILE A 56 14.04 19.62 -0.50
CA ILE A 56 14.16 20.49 -1.68
C ILE A 56 15.45 21.33 -1.60
N GLU A 57 15.75 21.91 -0.45
CA GLU A 57 16.99 22.68 -0.26
C GLU A 57 18.23 21.80 -0.48
N GLY A 58 18.24 20.57 0.07
CA GLY A 58 19.33 19.63 -0.17
C GLY A 58 19.48 19.22 -1.64
N ALA A 59 18.36 19.01 -2.35
CA ALA A 59 18.38 18.69 -3.77
C ALA A 59 18.89 19.88 -4.62
N LEU A 60 18.48 21.11 -4.29
CA LEU A 60 19.00 22.34 -4.93
C LEU A 60 20.51 22.49 -4.73
N GLU A 61 21.00 22.24 -3.51
CA GLU A 61 22.45 22.29 -3.20
C GLU A 61 23.25 21.22 -3.98
N ALA A 62 22.63 20.12 -4.33
CA ALA A 62 23.20 19.08 -5.18
C ALA A 62 23.06 19.34 -6.70
N GLY A 63 22.51 20.49 -7.08
CA GLY A 63 22.39 20.92 -8.47
C GLY A 63 21.12 20.46 -9.19
N PHE A 64 20.14 19.86 -8.49
CA PHE A 64 18.86 19.47 -9.10
C PHE A 64 17.93 20.67 -9.26
N ASP A 65 17.22 20.70 -10.36
CA ASP A 65 16.01 21.50 -10.44
C ASP A 65 14.88 20.83 -9.68
N THR A 66 14.10 21.58 -8.90
CA THR A 66 13.10 21.03 -8.00
C THR A 66 11.71 21.58 -8.30
N ILE A 67 10.71 20.71 -8.18
CA ILE A 67 9.30 21.02 -8.38
C ILE A 67 8.51 20.51 -7.16
N ASP A 68 7.92 21.41 -6.39
CA ASP A 68 6.99 21.08 -5.29
C ASP A 68 5.56 21.06 -5.84
N ILE A 69 4.93 19.88 -5.83
CA ILE A 69 3.53 19.72 -6.27
C ILE A 69 2.54 19.69 -5.08
N GLY A 70 3.04 19.96 -3.88
CA GLY A 70 2.21 20.11 -2.68
C GLY A 70 1.61 18.81 -2.18
N VAL A 71 0.36 18.87 -1.69
CA VAL A 71 -0.36 17.68 -1.22
C VAL A 71 -0.93 16.94 -2.40
N MET A 72 -0.37 15.75 -2.67
CA MET A 72 -0.81 14.83 -3.73
C MET A 72 -0.58 13.38 -3.29
N PRO A 73 -1.42 12.41 -3.73
CA PRO A 73 -1.21 10.99 -3.45
C PRO A 73 0.09 10.45 -4.04
N THR A 74 0.66 9.43 -3.38
CA THR A 74 1.86 8.72 -3.88
C THR A 74 1.72 8.27 -5.34
N PRO A 75 0.61 7.63 -5.79
CA PRO A 75 0.48 7.23 -7.19
C PRO A 75 0.44 8.43 -8.18
N ALA A 76 -0.12 9.56 -7.77
CA ALA A 76 -0.09 10.77 -8.61
C ALA A 76 1.35 11.26 -8.83
N LEU A 77 2.16 11.31 -7.75
CA LEU A 77 3.58 11.63 -7.86
C LEU A 77 4.32 10.61 -8.74
N CYS A 78 4.08 9.31 -8.57
CA CYS A 78 4.68 8.27 -9.41
C CYS A 78 4.36 8.48 -10.89
N HIS A 79 3.11 8.77 -11.22
CA HIS A 79 2.70 9.04 -12.60
C HIS A 79 3.38 10.29 -13.17
N ILE A 80 3.38 11.40 -12.42
CA ILE A 80 4.00 12.67 -12.84
C ILE A 80 5.51 12.49 -13.02
N SER A 81 6.20 11.86 -12.06
CA SER A 81 7.65 11.63 -12.16
C SER A 81 8.02 10.69 -13.30
N ARG A 82 7.13 9.73 -13.65
CA ARG A 82 7.31 8.87 -14.83
C ARG A 82 7.22 9.67 -16.13
N THR A 83 6.20 10.50 -16.29
CA THR A 83 5.99 11.30 -17.51
C THR A 83 7.09 12.33 -17.75
N ARG A 84 7.76 12.77 -16.68
CA ARG A 84 8.88 13.73 -16.70
C ARG A 84 10.26 13.08 -16.64
N GLU A 85 10.34 11.75 -16.54
CA GLU A 85 11.58 11.00 -16.31
C GLU A 85 12.41 11.51 -15.13
N ALA A 86 11.74 12.04 -14.10
CA ALA A 86 12.32 12.69 -12.94
C ALA A 86 12.45 11.76 -11.74
N ILE A 87 13.16 12.21 -10.70
CA ILE A 87 13.09 11.63 -9.37
C ILE A 87 11.81 12.13 -8.71
N GLY A 88 10.98 11.23 -8.22
CA GLY A 88 9.82 11.54 -7.38
C GLY A 88 10.17 11.32 -5.91
N VAL A 89 9.83 12.26 -5.04
CA VAL A 89 10.00 12.10 -3.59
C VAL A 89 8.69 12.37 -2.89
N MET A 90 8.17 11.37 -2.19
CA MET A 90 6.95 11.46 -1.40
C MET A 90 7.26 11.56 0.09
N ILE A 91 6.76 12.60 0.73
CA ILE A 91 6.87 12.79 2.17
C ILE A 91 5.60 12.25 2.82
N THR A 92 5.69 11.04 3.38
CA THR A 92 4.56 10.31 3.98
C THR A 92 5.01 9.11 4.81
N ALA A 93 4.22 8.75 5.81
CA ALA A 93 4.30 7.46 6.49
C ALA A 93 3.07 6.58 6.21
N SER A 94 2.37 6.80 5.07
CA SER A 94 1.20 6.02 4.64
C SER A 94 0.13 5.95 5.74
N HIS A 95 -0.15 4.75 6.26
CA HIS A 95 -1.20 4.47 7.25
C HIS A 95 -0.76 4.68 8.72
N ASN A 96 0.49 5.09 9.00
CA ASN A 96 0.96 5.35 10.36
C ASN A 96 0.28 6.59 10.98
N PRO A 97 0.25 6.71 12.33
CA PRO A 97 -0.18 7.92 13.02
C PRO A 97 0.59 9.17 12.60
N TYR A 98 0.05 10.35 12.87
CA TYR A 98 0.62 11.62 12.40
C TYR A 98 2.02 11.94 12.95
N GLN A 99 2.37 11.38 14.12
CA GLN A 99 3.68 11.56 14.75
C GLN A 99 4.83 10.96 13.93
N ASP A 100 4.52 9.95 13.11
CA ASP A 100 5.46 9.37 12.17
C ASP A 100 5.42 10.13 10.85
N ASN A 101 6.56 10.14 10.14
CA ASN A 101 6.61 10.53 8.75
C ASN A 101 7.63 9.66 8.00
N GLY A 102 7.78 9.86 6.71
CA GLY A 102 8.69 9.10 5.89
C GLY A 102 9.07 9.81 4.60
N ILE A 103 10.08 9.27 3.94
CA ILE A 103 10.55 9.71 2.63
C ILE A 103 10.61 8.48 1.73
N LYS A 104 9.70 8.42 0.74
CA LYS A 104 9.70 7.41 -0.33
C LYS A 104 10.34 8.05 -1.57
N ILE A 105 11.25 7.34 -2.22
CA ILE A 105 11.96 7.84 -3.41
C ILE A 105 11.65 6.95 -4.60
N PHE A 106 11.36 7.58 -5.72
CA PHE A 106 11.03 6.93 -7.00
C PHE A 106 11.94 7.46 -8.10
N VAL A 107 12.29 6.60 -9.05
CA VAL A 107 13.02 6.99 -10.26
C VAL A 107 12.12 6.75 -11.46
N SER A 108 11.69 7.82 -12.11
CA SER A 108 10.74 7.75 -13.24
C SER A 108 9.52 6.88 -12.89
N GLY A 109 8.95 7.11 -11.69
CA GLY A 109 7.74 6.44 -11.19
C GLY A 109 7.92 5.02 -10.65
N ARG A 110 9.10 4.43 -10.71
CA ARG A 110 9.39 3.12 -10.10
C ARG A 110 10.08 3.26 -8.74
N LYS A 111 9.87 2.31 -7.85
CA LYS A 111 10.63 2.21 -6.60
C LYS A 111 12.13 2.04 -6.86
N LEU A 112 12.95 2.42 -5.88
CA LEU A 112 14.38 2.19 -5.91
C LEU A 112 14.70 0.70 -5.90
N THR A 113 15.78 0.33 -6.58
CA THR A 113 16.44 -0.96 -6.41
C THR A 113 17.28 -0.95 -5.12
N LEU A 114 17.56 -2.12 -4.55
CA LEU A 114 18.45 -2.22 -3.38
C LEU A 114 19.82 -1.54 -3.60
N LYS A 115 20.35 -1.60 -4.83
CA LYS A 115 21.60 -0.94 -5.19
C LYS A 115 21.49 0.58 -5.12
N GLU A 116 20.38 1.13 -5.54
CA GLU A 116 20.10 2.59 -5.48
C GLU A 116 19.89 3.02 -4.04
N GLU A 117 19.14 2.26 -3.22
CA GLU A 117 18.95 2.51 -1.79
C GLU A 117 20.32 2.56 -1.07
N MET A 118 21.17 1.54 -1.27
CA MET A 118 22.52 1.50 -0.69
C MET A 118 23.39 2.66 -1.16
N ALA A 119 23.29 3.07 -2.43
CA ALA A 119 24.03 4.21 -2.94
C ALA A 119 23.62 5.52 -2.25
N ILE A 120 22.32 5.72 -2.03
CA ILE A 120 21.81 6.87 -1.29
C ILE A 120 22.30 6.83 0.16
N GLU A 121 22.16 5.70 0.86
CA GLU A 121 22.59 5.56 2.26
C GLU A 121 24.06 5.91 2.48
N ASN A 122 24.94 5.40 1.63
CA ASN A 122 26.37 5.67 1.71
C ASN A 122 26.70 7.17 1.53
N ASN A 123 25.80 7.93 0.91
CA ASN A 123 25.99 9.35 0.67
C ASN A 123 25.30 10.23 1.74
N ILE A 124 24.30 9.75 2.45
CA ILE A 124 23.65 10.52 3.54
C ILE A 124 24.68 10.94 4.58
N ASP A 125 25.53 10.02 5.04
CA ASP A 125 26.55 10.28 6.06
C ASP A 125 27.80 11.00 5.49
N ALA A 126 28.07 10.87 4.19
CA ALA A 126 29.28 11.41 3.53
C ALA A 126 29.14 12.88 3.05
N VAL A 127 27.91 13.36 2.85
CA VAL A 127 27.62 14.68 2.23
C VAL A 127 28.08 15.88 3.05
N SER A 128 28.51 15.70 4.30
CA SER A 128 29.18 16.78 5.07
C SER A 128 30.55 17.22 4.46
N LEU A 129 31.03 16.53 3.42
CA LEU A 129 32.37 16.74 2.82
C LEU A 129 32.36 17.37 1.41
N VAL A 130 31.18 17.70 0.84
CA VAL A 130 31.11 18.26 -0.52
C VAL A 130 31.48 19.73 -0.49
N SER A 131 32.62 20.07 -1.10
CA SER A 131 33.20 21.43 -1.13
C SER A 131 32.69 22.29 -2.28
N GLU A 132 32.01 21.77 -3.28
CA GLU A 132 31.45 22.51 -4.41
C GLU A 132 29.92 22.36 -4.43
N MET A 133 29.18 23.43 -4.19
CA MET A 133 27.73 23.50 -4.30
C MET A 133 27.35 23.95 -5.71
N PHE A 134 26.64 23.08 -6.42
CA PHE A 134 25.92 23.44 -7.63
C PHE A 134 24.49 23.76 -7.20
N PHE A 135 23.99 24.94 -7.53
CA PHE A 135 22.63 25.33 -7.20
C PHE A 135 21.70 25.09 -8.38
N GLY A 136 20.76 24.18 -8.20
CA GLY A 136 19.61 24.01 -9.09
C GLY A 136 18.59 25.14 -8.91
N LYS A 137 17.49 25.07 -9.63
CA LYS A 137 16.42 26.06 -9.63
C LYS A 137 15.11 25.48 -9.16
N LYS A 138 14.32 26.25 -8.41
CA LYS A 138 12.90 25.94 -8.19
C LYS A 138 12.14 26.19 -9.49
N LYS A 139 11.41 25.17 -9.95
CA LYS A 139 10.58 25.22 -11.15
C LYS A 139 9.11 24.96 -10.80
N SER A 140 8.23 25.22 -11.73
CA SER A 140 6.83 24.79 -11.71
C SER A 140 6.57 23.86 -12.88
N LEU A 141 5.57 22.99 -12.77
CA LEU A 141 5.05 22.26 -13.92
C LEU A 141 4.34 23.23 -14.86
N GLU A 142 4.36 22.92 -16.16
CA GLU A 142 3.58 23.67 -17.16
C GLU A 142 2.08 23.40 -17.00
N ASP A 143 1.72 22.13 -16.78
CA ASP A 143 0.35 21.68 -16.50
C ASP A 143 0.11 21.55 -14.99
N ASP A 144 -1.14 21.72 -14.56
CA ASP A 144 -1.52 21.46 -13.18
C ASP A 144 -1.29 19.97 -12.83
N PRO A 145 -0.62 19.64 -11.70
CA PRO A 145 -0.44 18.26 -11.24
C PRO A 145 -1.74 17.46 -11.21
N MET A 146 -2.86 18.12 -10.85
CA MET A 146 -4.17 17.51 -10.83
C MET A 146 -4.63 17.10 -12.24
N ASP A 147 -4.43 17.93 -13.25
CA ASP A 147 -4.83 17.66 -14.63
C ASP A 147 -4.00 16.51 -15.21
N ILE A 148 -2.71 16.42 -14.88
CA ILE A 148 -1.86 15.29 -15.28
C ILE A 148 -2.41 13.99 -14.66
N TYR A 149 -2.73 14.00 -13.37
CA TYR A 149 -3.29 12.84 -12.69
C TYR A 149 -4.68 12.45 -13.24
N LEU A 150 -5.55 13.41 -13.49
CA LEU A 150 -6.89 13.20 -14.05
C LEU A 150 -6.88 12.51 -15.42
N ASN A 151 -5.80 12.62 -16.19
CA ASN A 151 -5.68 11.95 -17.48
C ASN A 151 -5.75 10.42 -17.35
N LEU A 152 -5.34 9.84 -16.21
CA LEU A 152 -5.44 8.41 -15.93
C LEU A 152 -6.90 7.91 -15.96
N PHE A 153 -7.84 8.75 -15.54
CA PHE A 153 -9.25 8.37 -15.39
C PHE A 153 -10.06 8.49 -16.66
N ARG A 154 -9.61 9.25 -17.66
CA ARG A 154 -10.40 9.62 -18.85
C ARG A 154 -11.08 8.44 -19.56
N LYS A 155 -10.41 7.29 -19.65
CA LYS A 155 -10.93 6.08 -20.31
C LYS A 155 -11.89 5.26 -19.45
N MET A 156 -11.97 5.58 -18.16
CA MET A 156 -12.77 4.82 -17.19
C MET A 156 -14.03 5.56 -16.75
N ILE A 157 -14.15 6.86 -17.10
CA ILE A 157 -15.30 7.66 -16.65
C ILE A 157 -16.59 7.04 -17.18
N VAL A 158 -17.42 6.57 -16.26
CA VAL A 158 -18.79 6.10 -16.47
C VAL A 158 -19.67 6.73 -15.41
N ARG A 159 -20.87 7.13 -15.77
CA ARG A 159 -21.83 7.65 -14.78
C ARG A 159 -22.60 6.49 -14.17
N VAL A 160 -22.52 6.38 -12.85
CA VAL A 160 -23.24 5.35 -12.09
C VAL A 160 -24.33 5.99 -11.24
N PRO A 161 -25.53 5.41 -11.17
CA PRO A 161 -26.61 5.92 -10.33
C PRO A 161 -26.44 5.52 -8.85
N LEU A 162 -25.20 5.31 -8.40
CA LEU A 162 -24.87 4.85 -7.06
C LEU A 162 -24.58 6.00 -6.12
N SER A 163 -24.97 5.85 -4.86
CA SER A 163 -24.51 6.69 -3.75
C SER A 163 -23.22 6.12 -3.15
N ILE A 164 -22.18 6.96 -3.11
CA ILE A 164 -20.80 6.53 -2.79
C ILE A 164 -20.36 7.17 -1.48
N GLY A 165 -19.90 6.34 -0.53
CA GLY A 165 -19.21 6.80 0.67
C GLY A 165 -17.69 6.83 0.42
N LEU A 166 -17.03 7.91 0.79
CA LEU A 166 -15.59 8.05 0.66
C LEU A 166 -14.96 8.42 2.00
N ASP A 167 -14.07 7.58 2.49
CA ASP A 167 -13.22 7.87 3.63
C ASP A 167 -11.82 8.24 3.12
N LEU A 168 -11.48 9.52 3.26
CA LEU A 168 -10.24 10.08 2.73
C LEU A 168 -9.09 10.09 3.75
N ALA A 169 -9.27 9.40 4.88
CA ALA A 169 -8.26 9.26 5.94
C ALA A 169 -7.69 10.59 6.47
N ASN A 170 -8.33 11.73 6.21
CA ASN A 170 -7.72 13.07 6.32
C ASN A 170 -6.34 13.15 5.63
N GLY A 171 -6.09 12.35 4.60
CA GLY A 171 -4.83 12.18 3.89
C GLY A 171 -4.78 12.93 2.56
N ALA A 172 -3.83 12.52 1.72
CA ALA A 172 -3.57 13.16 0.44
C ALA A 172 -4.75 13.08 -0.55
N THR A 173 -5.60 12.05 -0.44
CA THR A 173 -6.79 11.87 -1.27
C THR A 173 -7.86 12.95 -1.04
N CYS A 174 -7.78 13.74 0.07
CA CYS A 174 -8.62 14.93 0.27
C CYS A 174 -8.49 15.96 -0.87
N LYS A 175 -7.35 15.97 -1.58
CA LYS A 175 -7.15 16.84 -2.74
C LYS A 175 -7.72 16.26 -4.03
N THR A 176 -7.62 14.95 -4.23
CA THR A 176 -7.91 14.31 -5.53
C THR A 176 -9.31 13.72 -5.61
N ALA A 177 -9.79 13.04 -4.57
CA ALA A 177 -11.08 12.38 -4.59
C ALA A 177 -12.27 13.33 -4.85
N PRO A 178 -12.34 14.53 -4.25
CA PRO A 178 -13.42 15.49 -4.54
C PRO A 178 -13.44 16.02 -5.99
N VAL A 179 -12.34 15.86 -6.73
CA VAL A 179 -12.25 16.25 -8.14
C VAL A 179 -12.54 15.06 -9.07
N VAL A 180 -12.15 13.85 -8.66
CA VAL A 180 -12.31 12.62 -9.44
C VAL A 180 -13.74 12.08 -9.38
N PHE A 181 -14.25 11.79 -8.18
CA PHE A 181 -15.50 11.03 -8.01
C PHE A 181 -16.76 11.74 -8.51
N PRO A 182 -16.91 13.10 -8.51
CA PRO A 182 -18.06 13.77 -9.13
C PRO A 182 -18.20 13.50 -10.63
N ARG A 183 -17.17 12.96 -11.28
CA ARG A 183 -17.25 12.54 -12.69
C ARG A 183 -17.95 11.18 -12.85
N PHE A 184 -18.11 10.43 -11.75
CA PHE A 184 -18.72 9.10 -11.72
C PHE A 184 -20.12 9.11 -11.11
N SER A 185 -20.34 9.86 -10.03
CA SER A 185 -21.66 9.99 -9.36
C SER A 185 -21.92 11.41 -8.86
N ASP A 186 -23.21 11.77 -8.76
CA ASP A 186 -23.65 13.02 -8.13
C ASP A 186 -23.95 12.85 -6.62
N ARG A 187 -23.99 11.62 -6.12
CA ARG A 187 -24.33 11.29 -4.73
C ARG A 187 -23.13 10.78 -3.96
N ILE A 188 -22.32 11.70 -3.43
CA ILE A 188 -21.08 11.38 -2.74
C ILE A 188 -21.12 11.88 -1.31
N PHE A 189 -20.74 11.01 -0.37
CA PHE A 189 -20.65 11.29 1.05
C PHE A 189 -19.19 11.16 1.49
N TYR A 190 -18.68 12.15 2.19
CA TYR A 190 -17.29 12.18 2.64
C TYR A 190 -17.18 12.04 4.15
N ILE A 191 -16.24 11.22 4.61
CA ILE A 191 -15.70 11.23 5.96
C ILE A 191 -14.17 11.33 5.87
N GLY A 192 -13.48 11.69 6.97
CA GLY A 192 -12.05 11.87 6.93
C GLY A 192 -11.58 12.90 5.90
N ASN A 193 -12.33 13.99 5.69
CA ASN A 193 -12.09 15.00 4.65
C ASN A 193 -11.83 16.41 5.22
N ASN A 194 -11.29 16.49 6.42
CA ASN A 194 -10.95 17.77 7.04
C ASN A 194 -9.58 17.68 7.74
N PRO A 195 -8.48 17.59 6.96
CA PRO A 195 -7.15 17.42 7.51
C PRO A 195 -6.70 18.65 8.30
N ASP A 196 -6.20 18.44 9.52
CA ASP A 196 -5.63 19.47 10.40
C ASP A 196 -4.12 19.29 10.64
N GLY A 197 -3.50 18.29 9.99
CA GLY A 197 -2.10 17.94 10.13
C GLY A 197 -1.81 16.88 11.21
N ARG A 198 -2.77 16.59 12.09
CA ARG A 198 -2.62 15.65 13.21
C ARG A 198 -3.65 14.54 13.23
N ASN A 199 -4.68 14.63 12.42
CA ASN A 199 -5.79 13.70 12.37
C ASN A 199 -5.74 12.70 11.20
N ILE A 200 -4.63 12.62 10.47
CA ILE A 200 -4.45 11.63 9.39
C ILE A 200 -4.52 10.21 9.95
N ASN A 201 -5.33 9.34 9.33
CA ASN A 201 -5.59 7.95 9.75
C ASN A 201 -6.17 7.79 11.18
N ASP A 202 -6.58 8.86 11.84
CA ASP A 202 -7.08 8.78 13.22
C ASP A 202 -8.54 8.29 13.23
N ASN A 203 -8.73 6.99 13.52
CA ASN A 203 -10.02 6.28 13.49
C ASN A 203 -10.79 6.39 12.16
N VAL A 204 -10.07 6.63 11.06
CA VAL A 204 -10.58 6.74 9.69
C VAL A 204 -9.59 6.09 8.72
N GLY A 205 -10.05 5.88 7.47
CA GLY A 205 -9.24 5.35 6.38
C GLY A 205 -9.16 3.83 6.34
N SER A 206 -8.28 3.30 5.48
CA SER A 206 -8.21 1.88 5.14
C SER A 206 -7.85 0.95 6.30
N THR A 207 -7.24 1.47 7.36
CA THR A 207 -6.93 0.71 8.59
C THR A 207 -8.03 0.76 9.64
N HIS A 208 -9.05 1.61 9.43
CA HIS A 208 -10.23 1.76 10.29
C HIS A 208 -11.53 1.85 9.47
N PRO A 209 -11.78 0.88 8.57
CA PRO A 209 -12.89 0.93 7.63
C PRO A 209 -14.27 0.81 8.30
N GLU A 210 -14.33 0.45 9.60
CA GLU A 210 -15.56 0.36 10.38
C GLU A 210 -16.29 1.73 10.47
N SER A 211 -15.56 2.84 10.40
CA SER A 211 -16.15 4.18 10.37
C SER A 211 -16.94 4.41 9.08
N LEU A 212 -16.38 3.94 7.96
CA LEU A 212 -17.07 3.98 6.67
C LEU A 212 -18.23 2.98 6.62
N SER A 213 -18.06 1.75 7.16
CA SER A 213 -19.10 0.73 7.26
C SER A 213 -20.34 1.29 7.94
N ARG A 214 -20.19 1.88 9.13
CA ARG A 214 -21.30 2.56 9.85
C ARG A 214 -21.93 3.70 9.05
N THR A 215 -21.11 4.42 8.27
CA THR A 215 -21.61 5.52 7.41
C THR A 215 -22.43 5.00 6.23
N VAL A 216 -22.00 3.92 5.59
CA VAL A 216 -22.70 3.23 4.51
C VAL A 216 -24.07 2.74 4.99
N GLU A 217 -24.10 2.00 6.09
CA GLU A 217 -25.35 1.47 6.67
C GLU A 217 -26.31 2.58 7.07
N LYS A 218 -25.83 3.58 7.86
CA LYS A 218 -26.65 4.69 8.36
C LYS A 218 -27.28 5.50 7.24
N ASN A 219 -26.55 5.77 6.18
CA ASN A 219 -27.02 6.61 5.06
C ASN A 219 -27.58 5.77 3.90
N LYS A 220 -27.59 4.44 4.03
CA LYS A 220 -28.04 3.49 2.98
C LYS A 220 -27.34 3.75 1.65
N LEU A 221 -26.00 3.85 1.72
CA LEU A 221 -25.18 4.05 0.53
C LEU A 221 -25.02 2.74 -0.24
N ASP A 222 -24.84 2.84 -1.54
CA ASP A 222 -24.69 1.66 -2.40
C ASP A 222 -23.28 1.04 -2.29
N ILE A 223 -22.26 1.85 -1.99
CA ILE A 223 -20.87 1.40 -1.87
C ILE A 223 -20.04 2.44 -1.09
N GLY A 224 -18.97 1.98 -0.46
CA GLY A 224 -17.98 2.83 0.20
C GLY A 224 -16.55 2.47 -0.18
N PHE A 225 -15.63 3.45 -0.15
CA PHE A 225 -14.19 3.27 -0.36
C PHE A 225 -13.41 4.04 0.71
N ALA A 226 -12.56 3.34 1.44
CA ALA A 226 -11.65 3.90 2.45
C ALA A 226 -10.22 3.86 1.93
N PHE A 227 -9.55 5.02 1.90
CA PHE A 227 -8.16 5.16 1.47
C PHE A 227 -7.22 5.22 2.66
N ASP A 228 -5.92 5.09 2.44
CA ASP A 228 -4.91 5.40 3.45
C ASP A 228 -4.34 6.82 3.27
N GLY A 229 -3.43 7.21 4.16
CA GLY A 229 -2.95 8.60 4.23
C GLY A 229 -2.28 9.13 2.97
N ASP A 230 -1.62 8.29 2.17
CA ASP A 230 -0.98 8.68 0.92
C ASP A 230 -1.67 8.13 -0.34
N GLY A 231 -2.81 7.44 -0.16
CA GLY A 231 -3.73 7.09 -1.23
C GLY A 231 -3.28 5.94 -2.14
N ASP A 232 -2.30 5.15 -1.72
CA ASP A 232 -1.83 3.99 -2.48
C ASP A 232 -2.64 2.71 -2.18
N ARG A 233 -3.54 2.75 -1.16
CA ARG A 233 -4.42 1.65 -0.74
C ARG A 233 -5.89 2.04 -0.79
N VAL A 234 -6.74 1.01 -0.94
CA VAL A 234 -8.19 1.13 -0.84
C VAL A 234 -8.81 -0.13 -0.23
N ILE A 235 -9.75 0.08 0.69
CA ILE A 235 -10.65 -0.95 1.23
C ILE A 235 -12.07 -0.58 0.82
N MET A 236 -12.86 -1.55 0.40
CA MET A 236 -14.23 -1.36 -0.05
C MET A 236 -15.23 -1.76 1.02
N VAL A 237 -16.38 -1.08 1.05
CA VAL A 237 -17.54 -1.43 1.88
C VAL A 237 -18.75 -1.61 0.97
N GLY A 238 -19.43 -2.75 1.07
CA GLY A 238 -20.67 -3.02 0.34
C GLY A 238 -21.87 -2.28 0.93
N ASN A 239 -22.99 -2.30 0.22
CA ASN A 239 -24.25 -1.74 0.67
C ASN A 239 -24.87 -2.46 1.90
N ASP A 240 -24.36 -3.64 2.19
CA ASP A 240 -24.66 -4.47 3.37
C ASP A 240 -23.79 -4.11 4.60
N GLY A 241 -22.92 -3.10 4.48
CA GLY A 241 -21.97 -2.69 5.50
C GLY A 241 -20.77 -3.64 5.64
N LEU A 242 -20.68 -4.72 4.86
CA LEU A 242 -19.55 -5.65 4.92
C LEU A 242 -18.29 -5.00 4.32
N ILE A 243 -17.18 -5.27 4.99
CA ILE A 243 -15.86 -4.78 4.57
C ILE A 243 -15.23 -5.81 3.64
N TYR A 244 -14.80 -5.36 2.47
CA TYR A 244 -14.15 -6.13 1.42
C TYR A 244 -12.72 -5.62 1.27
N ASP A 245 -11.76 -6.44 1.64
CA ASP A 245 -10.34 -6.11 1.62
C ASP A 245 -9.72 -6.14 0.21
N GLY A 246 -8.41 -5.92 0.13
CA GLY A 246 -7.69 -5.92 -1.14
C GLY A 246 -7.75 -7.26 -1.88
N ASP A 247 -7.73 -8.38 -1.16
CA ASP A 247 -7.82 -9.71 -1.76
C ASP A 247 -9.17 -9.91 -2.47
N MET A 248 -10.26 -9.48 -1.83
CA MET A 248 -11.59 -9.55 -2.42
C MET A 248 -11.74 -8.65 -3.64
N MET A 249 -11.17 -7.45 -3.57
CA MET A 249 -11.15 -6.55 -4.74
C MET A 249 -10.36 -7.15 -5.89
N ILE A 250 -9.19 -7.76 -5.62
CA ILE A 250 -8.37 -8.44 -6.63
C ILE A 250 -9.14 -9.62 -7.24
N TYR A 251 -9.89 -10.39 -6.44
CA TYR A 251 -10.75 -11.46 -6.94
C TYR A 251 -11.76 -10.93 -7.96
N ILE A 252 -12.48 -9.86 -7.62
CA ILE A 252 -13.47 -9.25 -8.52
C ILE A 252 -12.79 -8.76 -9.81
N PHE A 253 -11.66 -8.07 -9.69
CA PHE A 253 -10.90 -7.55 -10.84
C PHE A 253 -10.40 -8.70 -11.74
N ALA A 254 -9.87 -9.75 -11.14
CA ALA A 254 -9.37 -10.92 -11.87
C ALA A 254 -10.47 -11.62 -12.67
N CYS A 255 -11.64 -11.86 -12.07
CA CYS A 255 -12.79 -12.43 -12.77
C CYS A 255 -13.24 -11.54 -13.95
N TYR A 256 -13.41 -10.24 -13.70
CA TYR A 256 -13.81 -9.28 -14.72
C TYR A 256 -12.80 -9.21 -15.89
N LEU A 257 -11.50 -9.18 -15.59
CA LEU A 257 -10.44 -9.12 -16.61
C LEU A 257 -10.31 -10.45 -17.36
N LYS A 258 -10.47 -11.59 -16.71
CA LYS A 258 -10.46 -12.90 -17.36
C LYS A 258 -11.58 -13.04 -18.37
N GLU A 259 -12.82 -12.71 -18.00
CA GLU A 259 -13.99 -12.75 -18.90
C GLU A 259 -13.78 -11.93 -20.18
N ARG A 260 -12.96 -10.87 -20.11
CA ARG A 260 -12.63 -10.00 -21.23
C ARG A 260 -11.32 -10.37 -21.93
N SER A 261 -10.71 -11.50 -21.55
CA SER A 261 -9.40 -11.95 -22.07
C SER A 261 -8.28 -10.93 -21.88
N LEU A 262 -8.38 -10.11 -20.83
CA LEU A 262 -7.40 -9.10 -20.47
C LEU A 262 -6.45 -9.57 -19.35
N LEU A 263 -6.80 -10.63 -18.61
CA LEU A 263 -5.94 -11.17 -17.54
C LEU A 263 -4.81 -12.01 -18.16
N LYS A 264 -3.61 -11.44 -18.24
CA LYS A 264 -2.46 -12.09 -18.84
C LYS A 264 -2.12 -13.43 -18.17
N LYS A 265 -2.01 -14.49 -18.96
CA LYS A 265 -1.78 -15.87 -18.51
C LYS A 265 -2.83 -16.38 -17.51
N ASN A 266 -4.00 -15.74 -17.40
CA ASN A 266 -5.02 -16.00 -16.38
C ASN A 266 -4.39 -16.06 -14.97
N THR A 267 -3.48 -15.15 -14.62
CA THR A 267 -2.70 -15.21 -13.39
C THR A 267 -2.77 -13.90 -12.62
N VAL A 268 -2.88 -14.01 -11.29
CA VAL A 268 -2.75 -12.92 -10.33
C VAL A 268 -1.57 -13.17 -9.38
N VAL A 269 -0.94 -12.11 -8.91
CA VAL A 269 0.14 -12.19 -7.92
C VAL A 269 -0.36 -11.69 -6.57
N LEU A 270 -0.35 -12.57 -5.57
CA LEU A 270 -0.77 -12.29 -4.21
C LEU A 270 0.38 -12.51 -3.23
N THR A 271 0.18 -12.18 -1.97
CA THR A 271 1.17 -12.47 -0.92
C THR A 271 0.78 -13.71 -0.11
N LYS A 272 1.74 -14.23 0.64
CA LYS A 272 1.51 -15.33 1.60
C LYS A 272 0.52 -14.98 2.71
N MET A 273 0.10 -13.71 2.82
CA MET A 273 -0.94 -13.26 3.77
C MET A 273 -2.34 -13.27 3.19
N SER A 274 -2.48 -13.42 1.87
CA SER A 274 -3.80 -13.43 1.22
C SER A 274 -4.67 -14.57 1.74
N ASN A 275 -5.98 -14.31 1.87
CA ASN A 275 -6.92 -15.29 2.42
C ASN A 275 -6.99 -16.56 1.58
N LEU A 276 -6.93 -17.73 2.23
CA LEU A 276 -6.94 -19.01 1.53
C LEU A 276 -8.24 -19.23 0.75
N GLY A 277 -9.37 -18.75 1.25
CA GLY A 277 -10.64 -18.82 0.55
C GLY A 277 -10.64 -18.04 -0.77
N ILE A 278 -9.99 -16.89 -0.81
CA ILE A 278 -9.79 -16.10 -2.04
C ILE A 278 -8.95 -16.88 -3.06
N ILE A 279 -7.84 -17.50 -2.61
CA ILE A 279 -6.98 -18.31 -3.46
C ILE A 279 -7.79 -19.45 -4.10
N LYS A 280 -8.54 -20.20 -3.29
CA LYS A 280 -9.40 -21.29 -3.78
C LYS A 280 -10.51 -20.79 -4.71
N ALA A 281 -11.11 -19.65 -4.41
CA ALA A 281 -12.13 -19.05 -5.27
C ALA A 281 -11.56 -18.66 -6.64
N LEU A 282 -10.36 -18.08 -6.70
CA LEU A 282 -9.66 -17.78 -7.95
C LEU A 282 -9.35 -19.05 -8.74
N GLU A 283 -8.78 -20.06 -8.08
CA GLU A 283 -8.46 -21.35 -8.71
C GLU A 283 -9.72 -22.05 -9.26
N SER A 284 -10.86 -21.97 -8.55
CA SER A 284 -12.15 -22.50 -9.03
C SER A 284 -12.69 -21.83 -10.29
N LYS A 285 -12.20 -20.62 -10.56
CA LYS A 285 -12.47 -19.87 -11.80
C LYS A 285 -11.36 -20.04 -12.85
N ASP A 286 -10.46 -21.04 -12.73
CA ASP A 286 -9.27 -21.27 -13.56
C ASP A 286 -8.40 -20.00 -13.66
N ILE A 287 -8.21 -19.30 -12.56
CA ILE A 287 -7.25 -18.20 -12.40
C ILE A 287 -6.11 -18.70 -11.54
N ASN A 288 -4.90 -18.68 -12.11
CA ASN A 288 -3.70 -19.09 -11.39
C ASN A 288 -3.31 -18.04 -10.36
N VAL A 289 -2.81 -18.50 -9.23
CA VAL A 289 -2.30 -17.62 -8.16
C VAL A 289 -0.81 -17.86 -7.96
N VAL A 290 -0.02 -16.81 -8.02
CA VAL A 290 1.40 -16.81 -7.64
C VAL A 290 1.53 -16.11 -6.30
N LEU A 291 2.14 -16.79 -5.32
CA LEU A 291 2.34 -16.26 -3.98
C LEU A 291 3.76 -15.76 -3.79
N THR A 292 3.90 -14.52 -3.37
CA THR A 292 5.17 -13.89 -3.01
C THR A 292 5.32 -13.73 -1.51
N ASP A 293 6.51 -13.31 -1.07
CA ASP A 293 6.69 -12.79 0.29
C ASP A 293 5.87 -11.50 0.49
N ILE A 294 5.71 -11.10 1.76
CA ILE A 294 4.87 -9.96 2.16
C ILE A 294 5.59 -8.66 1.81
N GLY A 295 4.89 -7.79 1.09
CA GLY A 295 5.36 -6.48 0.66
C GLY A 295 5.17 -6.29 -0.83
N ASP A 296 4.67 -5.12 -1.20
CA ASP A 296 4.36 -4.72 -2.56
C ASP A 296 5.59 -4.82 -3.51
N LYS A 297 6.80 -4.65 -2.97
CA LYS A 297 8.06 -4.84 -3.70
C LYS A 297 8.15 -6.23 -4.32
N TYR A 298 7.86 -7.28 -3.54
CA TYR A 298 7.94 -8.67 -4.02
C TYR A 298 6.83 -8.98 -5.02
N VAL A 299 5.63 -8.41 -4.81
CA VAL A 299 4.53 -8.51 -5.78
C VAL A 299 4.96 -7.88 -7.11
N MET A 300 5.53 -6.67 -7.05
CA MET A 300 6.00 -5.95 -8.24
C MET A 300 7.12 -6.70 -8.97
N GLU A 301 8.13 -7.22 -8.23
CA GLU A 301 9.24 -8.00 -8.79
C GLU A 301 8.73 -9.23 -9.57
N GLU A 302 7.77 -9.97 -9.01
CA GLU A 302 7.18 -11.13 -9.70
C GLU A 302 6.33 -10.71 -10.90
N MET A 303 5.56 -9.62 -10.77
CA MET A 303 4.82 -9.06 -11.89
C MET A 303 5.73 -8.61 -13.03
N ASP A 304 6.90 -8.04 -12.73
CA ASP A 304 7.89 -7.61 -13.73
C ASP A 304 8.49 -8.79 -14.47
N LYS A 305 8.90 -9.82 -13.76
CA LYS A 305 9.56 -11.01 -14.26
C LYS A 305 8.71 -11.74 -15.31
N GLU A 306 7.43 -11.90 -15.05
CA GLU A 306 6.50 -12.68 -15.88
C GLU A 306 5.55 -11.81 -16.72
N GLY A 307 5.56 -10.49 -16.44
CA GLY A 307 4.71 -9.50 -17.08
C GLY A 307 3.25 -9.65 -16.71
N TYR A 308 2.93 -10.09 -15.49
CA TYR A 308 1.57 -10.12 -14.98
C TYR A 308 1.01 -8.70 -14.82
N ILE A 309 -0.32 -8.58 -14.93
CA ILE A 309 -0.98 -7.27 -14.97
C ILE A 309 -1.76 -6.94 -13.70
N LEU A 310 -2.07 -7.94 -12.86
CA LEU A 310 -2.84 -7.75 -11.63
C LEU A 310 -2.17 -8.46 -10.47
N GLY A 311 -1.99 -7.76 -9.39
CA GLY A 311 -1.46 -8.28 -8.13
C GLY A 311 -1.68 -7.32 -6.99
N GLY A 312 -1.35 -7.73 -5.78
CA GLY A 312 -1.44 -6.86 -4.60
C GLY A 312 -1.53 -7.62 -3.30
N GLU A 313 -2.03 -6.92 -2.29
CA GLU A 313 -2.08 -7.37 -0.91
C GLU A 313 -3.48 -7.16 -0.32
N ASN A 314 -3.84 -7.97 0.68
CA ASN A 314 -5.08 -7.79 1.43
C ASN A 314 -5.20 -6.40 2.10
N SER A 315 -4.08 -5.72 2.34
CA SER A 315 -4.05 -4.34 2.86
C SER A 315 -4.70 -3.30 1.95
N GLY A 316 -5.07 -3.67 0.73
CA GLY A 316 -5.66 -2.78 -0.27
C GLY A 316 -4.66 -2.13 -1.23
N HIS A 317 -3.37 -2.48 -1.14
CA HIS A 317 -2.37 -2.06 -2.13
C HIS A 317 -2.51 -2.95 -3.37
N ILE A 318 -3.26 -2.48 -4.36
CA ILE A 318 -3.61 -3.23 -5.58
C ILE A 318 -2.92 -2.61 -6.79
N ILE A 319 -2.11 -3.39 -7.48
CA ILE A 319 -1.41 -3.01 -8.70
C ILE A 319 -2.19 -3.56 -9.89
N ASN A 320 -2.79 -2.66 -10.67
CA ASN A 320 -3.48 -2.97 -11.92
C ASN A 320 -2.77 -2.28 -13.07
N ARG A 321 -1.90 -2.99 -13.78
CA ARG A 321 -1.04 -2.46 -14.85
C ARG A 321 -1.79 -2.04 -16.11
N LEU A 322 -3.05 -2.37 -16.24
CA LEU A 322 -3.89 -1.76 -17.29
C LEU A 322 -4.14 -0.28 -17.02
N LEU A 323 -3.98 0.15 -15.77
CA LEU A 323 -4.24 1.51 -15.29
C LEU A 323 -2.93 2.23 -14.94
N LEU A 324 -2.16 1.66 -14.00
CA LEU A 324 -0.91 2.23 -13.51
C LEU A 324 0.02 1.13 -12.97
N ASP A 325 1.34 1.33 -13.09
CA ASP A 325 2.36 0.39 -12.60
C ASP A 325 2.67 0.54 -11.09
N THR A 326 1.72 0.97 -10.30
CA THR A 326 1.81 1.05 -8.83
C THR A 326 0.41 0.99 -8.23
N GLY A 327 0.30 0.76 -6.93
CA GLY A 327 -0.97 0.84 -6.22
C GLY A 327 -1.53 2.25 -6.26
N ASP A 328 -2.82 2.36 -6.60
CA ASP A 328 -3.58 3.62 -6.60
C ASP A 328 -5.00 3.35 -6.10
N GLY A 329 -5.28 3.80 -4.86
CA GLY A 329 -6.57 3.56 -4.23
C GLY A 329 -7.73 4.21 -5.00
N VAL A 330 -7.56 5.46 -5.45
CA VAL A 330 -8.62 6.21 -6.18
C VAL A 330 -8.88 5.57 -7.54
N LEU A 331 -7.82 5.17 -8.25
CA LEU A 331 -7.92 4.55 -9.56
C LEU A 331 -8.60 3.17 -9.46
N ASN A 332 -8.24 2.35 -8.47
CA ASN A 332 -8.85 1.05 -8.22
C ASN A 332 -10.32 1.17 -7.76
N ALA A 333 -10.65 2.17 -6.93
CA ALA A 333 -12.04 2.45 -6.57
C ALA A 333 -12.89 2.83 -7.80
N THR A 334 -12.36 3.67 -8.69
CA THR A 334 -13.07 4.04 -9.92
C THR A 334 -13.15 2.88 -10.92
N PHE A 335 -12.16 1.99 -10.93
CA PHE A 335 -12.24 0.75 -11.70
C PHE A 335 -13.33 -0.19 -11.19
N MET A 336 -13.51 -0.27 -9.86
CA MET A 336 -14.64 -1.00 -9.26
C MET A 336 -15.99 -0.41 -9.71
N LEU A 337 -16.14 0.93 -9.72
CA LEU A 337 -17.36 1.58 -10.23
C LEU A 337 -17.62 1.23 -11.70
N LYS A 338 -16.57 1.17 -12.52
CA LYS A 338 -16.68 0.72 -13.90
C LYS A 338 -17.14 -0.74 -14.00
N ILE A 339 -16.62 -1.63 -13.16
CA ILE A 339 -17.05 -3.04 -13.12
C ILE A 339 -18.55 -3.13 -12.78
N LEU A 340 -19.00 -2.41 -11.74
CA LEU A 340 -20.41 -2.40 -11.37
C LEU A 340 -21.32 -1.85 -12.48
N HIS A 341 -20.86 -0.82 -13.19
CA HIS A 341 -21.55 -0.29 -14.36
C HIS A 341 -21.65 -1.34 -15.49
N ASP A 342 -20.52 -1.97 -15.85
CA ASP A 342 -20.44 -2.88 -16.99
C ASP A 342 -21.16 -4.23 -16.74
N THR A 343 -21.30 -4.63 -15.48
CA THR A 343 -21.92 -5.91 -15.07
C THR A 343 -23.35 -5.76 -14.57
N GLU A 344 -23.81 -4.53 -14.35
CA GLU A 344 -25.14 -4.19 -13.83
C GLU A 344 -25.54 -5.01 -12.57
N THR A 345 -24.56 -5.27 -11.68
CA THR A 345 -24.73 -6.11 -10.49
C THR A 345 -24.20 -5.44 -9.22
N THR A 346 -24.36 -6.09 -8.09
CA THR A 346 -23.87 -5.63 -6.78
C THR A 346 -22.57 -6.34 -6.37
N VAL A 347 -21.84 -5.75 -5.42
CA VAL A 347 -20.62 -6.37 -4.84
C VAL A 347 -20.97 -7.74 -4.25
N SER A 348 -22.04 -7.86 -3.50
CA SER A 348 -22.48 -9.11 -2.88
C SER A 348 -22.71 -10.22 -3.93
N ASN A 349 -23.27 -9.88 -5.09
CA ASN A 349 -23.45 -10.84 -6.17
C ASN A 349 -22.12 -11.27 -6.82
N LEU A 350 -21.18 -10.34 -6.98
CA LEU A 350 -19.86 -10.65 -7.54
C LEU A 350 -19.03 -11.55 -6.62
N THR A 351 -19.31 -11.55 -5.32
CA THR A 351 -18.55 -12.26 -4.30
C THR A 351 -19.30 -13.45 -3.67
N LYS A 352 -20.53 -13.74 -4.10
CA LYS A 352 -21.41 -14.76 -3.48
C LYS A 352 -20.83 -16.16 -3.40
N ASP A 353 -19.93 -16.51 -4.32
CA ASP A 353 -19.29 -17.83 -4.38
C ASP A 353 -18.00 -17.90 -3.54
N VAL A 354 -17.58 -16.80 -2.93
CA VAL A 354 -16.35 -16.72 -2.13
C VAL A 354 -16.65 -17.11 -0.68
N VAL A 355 -15.96 -18.11 -0.18
CA VAL A 355 -16.00 -18.50 1.23
C VAL A 355 -14.65 -18.16 1.85
N LEU A 356 -14.63 -17.12 2.68
CA LEU A 356 -13.42 -16.74 3.39
C LEU A 356 -13.06 -17.78 4.46
N TYR A 357 -11.77 -18.07 4.55
CA TYR A 357 -11.26 -18.91 5.63
C TYR A 357 -10.97 -18.03 6.85
N PRO A 358 -11.42 -18.45 8.03
CA PRO A 358 -11.00 -17.81 9.27
C PRO A 358 -9.48 -17.74 9.37
N ASP A 359 -8.95 -16.58 9.77
CA ASP A 359 -7.53 -16.40 10.00
C ASP A 359 -7.27 -15.55 11.25
N LYS A 360 -6.11 -15.76 11.86
CA LYS A 360 -5.69 -15.03 13.05
C LYS A 360 -4.18 -14.85 13.07
N LEU A 361 -3.75 -13.64 13.43
CA LEU A 361 -2.36 -13.31 13.68
C LEU A 361 -2.12 -13.17 15.18
N LYS A 362 -1.15 -13.91 15.72
CA LYS A 362 -0.67 -13.78 17.09
C LYS A 362 0.78 -13.32 17.11
N ASN A 363 1.06 -12.27 17.89
CA ASN A 363 2.41 -11.78 18.13
C ASN A 363 2.92 -12.33 19.47
N LEU A 364 3.99 -13.13 19.45
CA LEU A 364 4.67 -13.57 20.65
C LEU A 364 5.78 -12.59 20.99
N ARG A 365 5.65 -11.93 22.14
CA ARG A 365 6.62 -10.96 22.67
C ARG A 365 7.52 -11.61 23.69
N ASN A 366 8.71 -11.03 23.91
CA ASN A 366 9.68 -11.48 24.91
C ASN A 366 10.18 -12.93 24.70
N ILE A 367 10.21 -13.37 23.44
CA ILE A 367 10.73 -14.66 23.01
C ILE A 367 11.85 -14.41 21.99
N ASP A 368 12.97 -15.14 22.12
CA ASP A 368 14.08 -15.03 21.19
C ASP A 368 13.62 -15.39 19.76
N PRO A 369 13.70 -14.46 18.81
CA PRO A 369 13.33 -14.72 17.42
C PRO A 369 14.13 -15.86 16.75
N GLN A 370 15.33 -16.18 17.25
CA GLN A 370 16.15 -17.29 16.73
C GLN A 370 15.50 -18.66 16.96
N LEU A 371 14.58 -18.78 17.94
CA LEU A 371 13.82 -20.01 18.17
C LEU A 371 12.94 -20.42 16.96
N THR A 372 12.63 -19.50 16.04
CA THR A 372 12.00 -19.88 14.77
C THR A 372 12.85 -20.82 13.90
N LYS A 373 14.14 -20.97 14.21
CA LYS A 373 15.10 -21.89 13.53
C LYS A 373 15.40 -23.14 14.36
N ASP A 374 14.85 -23.26 15.57
CA ASP A 374 15.03 -24.46 16.41
C ASP A 374 14.48 -25.69 15.68
N PRO A 375 15.29 -26.78 15.53
CA PRO A 375 14.87 -27.96 14.74
C PRO A 375 13.61 -28.64 15.25
N ASP A 376 13.37 -28.64 16.56
CA ASP A 376 12.18 -29.29 17.16
C ASP A 376 10.93 -28.44 16.88
N ILE A 377 11.04 -27.12 17.00
CA ILE A 377 9.97 -26.19 16.69
C ILE A 377 9.62 -26.25 15.20
N VAL A 378 10.63 -26.23 14.32
CA VAL A 378 10.43 -26.35 12.87
C VAL A 378 9.72 -27.67 12.55
N ARG A 379 10.19 -28.80 13.10
CA ARG A 379 9.56 -30.13 12.89
C ARG A 379 8.12 -30.15 13.37
N PHE A 380 7.82 -29.54 14.52
CA PHE A 380 6.46 -29.46 15.04
C PHE A 380 5.56 -28.64 14.10
N ILE A 381 6.03 -27.48 13.64
CA ILE A 381 5.26 -26.63 12.71
C ILE A 381 5.00 -27.35 11.39
N GLU A 382 6.02 -28.02 10.80
CA GLU A 382 5.85 -28.75 9.54
C GLU A 382 4.85 -29.90 9.70
N LYS A 383 4.90 -30.65 10.81
CA LYS A 383 3.89 -31.67 11.10
C LYS A 383 2.48 -31.08 11.14
N ARG A 384 2.28 -29.94 11.80
CA ARG A 384 0.96 -29.27 11.85
C ARG A 384 0.51 -28.79 10.47
N LYS A 385 1.45 -28.34 9.62
CA LYS A 385 1.15 -27.99 8.22
C LYS A 385 0.70 -29.23 7.41
N GLU A 386 1.38 -30.37 7.58
CA GLU A 386 1.01 -31.63 6.92
C GLU A 386 -0.39 -32.10 7.36
N GLU A 387 -0.71 -32.04 8.66
CA GLU A 387 -2.03 -32.38 9.20
C GLU A 387 -3.13 -31.48 8.63
N LEU A 388 -2.85 -30.19 8.45
CA LEU A 388 -3.80 -29.21 7.92
C LEU A 388 -3.99 -29.33 6.39
N GLY A 389 -2.98 -29.84 5.68
CA GLY A 389 -3.00 -30.07 4.23
C GLY A 389 -3.31 -28.79 3.42
N THR A 390 -4.20 -28.94 2.44
CA THR A 390 -4.64 -27.81 1.58
C THR A 390 -5.79 -27.00 2.19
N ASP A 391 -6.29 -27.40 3.35
CA ASP A 391 -7.45 -26.79 4.00
C ASP A 391 -7.06 -25.75 5.06
N GLY A 392 -5.79 -25.37 5.09
CA GLY A 392 -5.33 -24.31 5.96
C GLY A 392 -3.90 -23.91 5.67
N ARG A 393 -3.40 -22.94 6.43
CA ARG A 393 -2.06 -22.40 6.29
C ARG A 393 -1.50 -21.95 7.63
N ILE A 394 -0.24 -22.25 7.86
CA ILE A 394 0.51 -21.81 9.03
C ILE A 394 1.74 -21.06 8.55
N LEU A 395 1.90 -19.82 9.00
CA LEU A 395 3.08 -18.98 8.75
C LEU A 395 3.65 -18.52 10.09
N VAL A 396 4.88 -18.94 10.39
CA VAL A 396 5.62 -18.52 11.59
C VAL A 396 6.90 -17.82 11.15
N ARG A 397 7.10 -16.58 11.60
CA ARG A 397 8.28 -15.80 11.22
C ARG A 397 8.67 -14.79 12.29
N PRO A 398 9.97 -14.42 12.40
CA PRO A 398 10.36 -13.26 13.17
C PRO A 398 9.84 -11.98 12.49
N SER A 399 9.58 -10.94 13.28
CA SER A 399 9.32 -9.59 12.76
C SER A 399 10.66 -8.96 12.33
N GLY A 400 10.63 -8.21 11.22
CA GLY A 400 11.80 -7.46 10.75
C GLY A 400 12.07 -6.17 11.52
N THR A 401 11.06 -5.65 12.24
CA THR A 401 11.11 -4.32 12.87
C THR A 401 10.97 -4.36 14.40
N GLU A 402 10.47 -5.45 14.96
CA GLU A 402 10.24 -5.61 16.40
C GLU A 402 10.77 -6.97 16.88
N PRO A 403 11.19 -7.10 18.15
CA PRO A 403 11.62 -8.38 18.72
C PRO A 403 10.42 -9.28 19.05
N VAL A 404 9.65 -9.66 18.04
CA VAL A 404 8.47 -10.52 18.16
C VAL A 404 8.48 -11.64 17.13
N ILE A 405 7.88 -12.77 17.48
CA ILE A 405 7.56 -13.85 16.53
C ILE A 405 6.10 -13.70 16.13
N ARG A 406 5.84 -13.68 14.84
CA ARG A 406 4.48 -13.62 14.28
C ARG A 406 4.02 -15.00 13.86
N ILE A 407 2.88 -15.44 14.40
CA ILE A 407 2.20 -16.68 14.05
C ILE A 407 0.89 -16.30 13.34
N ALA A 408 0.79 -16.58 12.05
CA ALA A 408 -0.43 -16.41 11.29
C ALA A 408 -0.97 -17.81 10.92
N VAL A 409 -2.22 -18.06 11.23
CA VAL A 409 -2.90 -19.33 10.95
C VAL A 409 -4.21 -19.05 10.26
N SER A 410 -4.50 -19.80 9.22
CA SER A 410 -5.81 -19.87 8.55
C SER A 410 -6.27 -21.32 8.48
N ALA A 411 -7.55 -21.57 8.78
CA ALA A 411 -8.15 -22.92 8.73
C ALA A 411 -9.64 -22.85 8.40
N LYS A 412 -10.34 -23.99 8.28
CA LYS A 412 -11.78 -24.03 7.95
C LYS A 412 -12.66 -23.42 9.03
N THR A 413 -12.25 -23.52 10.28
CA THR A 413 -13.02 -23.01 11.44
C THR A 413 -12.13 -22.17 12.35
N MET A 414 -12.73 -21.24 13.09
CA MET A 414 -11.99 -20.44 14.07
C MET A 414 -11.47 -21.30 15.24
N ASP A 415 -12.18 -22.34 15.61
CA ASP A 415 -11.74 -23.28 16.66
C ASP A 415 -10.44 -23.99 16.26
N GLU A 416 -10.32 -24.43 15.01
CA GLU A 416 -9.07 -25.00 14.48
C GLU A 416 -7.93 -23.96 14.47
N VAL A 417 -8.23 -22.73 14.08
CA VAL A 417 -7.25 -21.62 14.11
C VAL A 417 -6.73 -21.40 15.51
N ASP A 418 -7.63 -21.31 16.50
CA ASP A 418 -7.27 -21.07 17.90
C ASP A 418 -6.48 -22.25 18.50
N GLU A 419 -6.87 -23.48 18.26
CA GLU A 419 -6.14 -24.69 18.68
C GLU A 419 -4.70 -24.71 18.14
N ILE A 420 -4.53 -24.45 16.84
CA ILE A 420 -3.22 -24.44 16.20
C ILE A 420 -2.33 -23.33 16.77
N ILE A 421 -2.86 -22.11 16.91
CA ILE A 421 -2.13 -20.98 17.50
C ILE A 421 -1.70 -21.30 18.92
N GLU A 422 -2.59 -21.89 19.73
CA GLU A 422 -2.27 -22.25 21.10
C GLU A 422 -1.18 -23.33 21.17
N SER A 423 -1.30 -24.39 20.35
CA SER A 423 -0.32 -25.46 20.29
C SER A 423 1.08 -24.94 19.91
N ILE A 424 1.18 -24.10 18.88
CA ILE A 424 2.46 -23.49 18.46
C ILE A 424 3.00 -22.56 19.56
N THR A 425 2.12 -21.74 20.18
CA THR A 425 2.52 -20.85 21.28
C THR A 425 3.16 -21.64 22.42
N ASN A 426 2.52 -22.74 22.83
CA ASN A 426 3.00 -23.58 23.95
C ASN A 426 4.38 -24.18 23.68
N VAL A 427 4.68 -24.57 22.41
CA VAL A 427 6.00 -25.09 22.04
C VAL A 427 7.09 -24.02 22.20
N PHE A 428 6.82 -22.77 21.78
CA PHE A 428 7.74 -21.64 21.97
C PHE A 428 7.94 -21.31 23.46
N MET A 429 6.85 -21.28 24.24
CA MET A 429 6.93 -20.97 25.68
C MET A 429 7.72 -22.01 26.45
N ASN A 430 7.53 -23.32 26.17
CA ASN A 430 8.27 -24.39 26.82
C ASN A 430 9.77 -24.34 26.53
N LYS A 431 10.18 -23.98 25.31
CA LYS A 431 11.60 -23.80 24.93
C LYS A 431 12.24 -22.56 25.56
N THR A 432 11.44 -21.54 25.92
CA THR A 432 11.95 -20.34 26.60
C THR A 432 12.15 -20.58 28.10
N ALA A 433 11.42 -21.55 28.68
CA ALA A 433 11.49 -21.89 30.09
C ALA A 433 12.57 -22.92 30.44
N SER A 434 13.12 -23.61 29.41
CA SER A 434 14.22 -24.58 29.51
C SER A 434 15.57 -23.94 29.20
#